data_7ac552149a175748316bcc74677934a2
#
_entry.id   7ac552149a175748316bcc74677934a2
#
_cell.length_a   1.000
_cell.length_b   1.000
_cell.length_c   1.000
_cell.angle_alpha   90.00
_cell.angle_beta   90.00
_cell.angle_gamma   90.00
#
_symmetry.space_group_name_H-M   'P 1'
#
loop_
_entity.id
_entity.type
_entity.pdbx_description
1 polymer ?
#
loop_
_entity_poly.entity_id
_entity_poly.type
_entity_poly.pdbx_seq_one_letter_code
_entity_poly.pdbx_strand_id
1 'polypeptide(L)'
;MKLPVTRYYGSKRRVVDKIWHALRNAHIKFNSFLDLFGGTGIVSYYMLAKGKQVCYNDLFAFNCENAKALLASPKNTLSESEALELLKRVPGVDYDNVIERNYHGIYYLDQENRLIDTIVQNIARLPKEKQASAYYLLNQTCLIKRPFNLFHRRNLNLRLNHQTSSFGNYVTWGKSFEELFRQFVNELNSFQFEKPQNVRICNITRDRKSVV
;
A
#
# COMPACT_ATOMS: atom_id res chain seq x y z
N MET A 1 1.40 21.40 -3.78
CA MET A 1 0.42 20.28 -3.61
C MET A 1 0.93 19.33 -2.53
N LYS A 2 0.06 18.93 -1.58
CA LYS A 2 0.41 17.91 -0.60
C LYS A 2 0.43 16.53 -1.29
N LEU A 3 1.50 15.76 -1.09
CA LEU A 3 1.70 14.46 -1.72
C LEU A 3 1.57 13.33 -0.70
N PRO A 4 1.01 12.15 -1.09
CA PRO A 4 0.94 10.99 -0.22
C PRO A 4 2.29 10.64 0.38
N VAL A 5 2.27 10.14 1.61
CA VAL A 5 3.47 9.61 2.25
C VAL A 5 3.78 8.24 1.62
N THR A 6 5.04 8.03 1.26
CA THR A 6 5.47 6.78 0.66
C THR A 6 6.49 6.11 1.55
N ARG A 7 6.24 4.83 1.87
CA ARG A 7 7.06 4.00 2.78
C ARG A 7 7.86 2.93 2.03
N TYR A 8 8.18 3.20 0.78
CA TYR A 8 8.86 2.26 -0.10
C TYR A 8 10.17 2.86 -0.62
N TYR A 9 11.21 2.04 -0.73
CA TYR A 9 12.48 2.49 -1.30
C TYR A 9 12.33 2.87 -2.76
N GLY A 10 13.05 3.93 -3.18
CA GLY A 10 13.00 4.41 -4.56
C GLY A 10 11.81 5.31 -4.89
N SER A 11 11.01 5.72 -3.89
CA SER A 11 9.93 6.67 -4.12
C SER A 11 10.42 7.99 -4.71
N LYS A 12 9.78 8.42 -5.78
CA LYS A 12 10.10 9.67 -6.48
C LYS A 12 9.45 10.91 -5.84
N ARG A 13 8.89 10.79 -4.63
CA ARG A 13 8.18 11.87 -3.93
C ARG A 13 8.99 13.18 -3.85
N ARG A 14 10.30 13.08 -3.65
CA ARG A 14 11.20 14.24 -3.53
C ARG A 14 11.58 14.87 -4.86
N VAL A 15 11.34 14.19 -5.96
CA VAL A 15 11.80 14.62 -7.30
C VAL A 15 10.66 14.81 -8.30
N VAL A 16 9.42 14.49 -7.93
CA VAL A 16 8.30 14.52 -8.88
C VAL A 16 8.02 15.93 -9.41
N ASP A 17 8.18 16.96 -8.59
CA ASP A 17 8.07 18.35 -9.05
C ASP A 17 9.16 18.69 -10.07
N LYS A 18 10.38 18.21 -9.85
CA LYS A 18 11.50 18.42 -10.80
C LYS A 18 11.24 17.70 -12.12
N ILE A 19 10.68 16.48 -12.09
CA ILE A 19 10.25 15.75 -13.29
C ILE A 19 9.23 16.58 -14.09
N TRP A 20 8.22 17.11 -13.42
CA TRP A 20 7.21 17.94 -14.03
C TRP A 20 7.79 19.21 -14.66
N HIS A 21 8.66 19.91 -13.94
CA HIS A 21 9.32 21.11 -14.46
C HIS A 21 10.23 20.82 -15.66
N ALA A 22 10.96 19.70 -15.63
CA ALA A 22 11.79 19.27 -16.76
C ALA A 22 10.96 19.03 -18.03
N LEU A 23 9.82 18.33 -17.91
CA LEU A 23 8.89 18.12 -19.02
C LEU A 23 8.35 19.44 -19.58
N ARG A 24 8.00 20.37 -18.73
CA ARG A 24 7.52 21.69 -19.14
C ARG A 24 8.59 22.52 -19.83
N ASN A 25 9.80 22.56 -19.30
CA ASN A 25 10.91 23.30 -19.86
C ASN A 25 11.34 22.73 -21.22
N ALA A 26 11.19 21.43 -21.41
CA ALA A 26 11.38 20.78 -22.71
C ALA A 26 10.19 20.98 -23.67
N HIS A 27 9.19 21.79 -23.31
CA HIS A 27 7.97 22.06 -24.08
C HIS A 27 7.19 20.79 -24.47
N ILE A 28 7.32 19.69 -23.71
CA ILE A 28 6.61 18.44 -23.98
C ILE A 28 5.14 18.61 -23.62
N LYS A 29 4.27 18.57 -24.64
CA LYS A 29 2.81 18.61 -24.48
C LYS A 29 2.25 17.20 -24.55
N PHE A 30 1.46 16.81 -23.56
CA PHE A 30 0.81 15.48 -23.50
C PHE A 30 -0.49 15.56 -22.70
N ASN A 31 -1.42 14.66 -23.00
CA ASN A 31 -2.68 14.50 -22.28
C ASN A 31 -2.74 13.19 -21.49
N SER A 32 -1.96 12.19 -21.92
CA SER A 32 -1.86 10.88 -21.27
C SER A 32 -0.42 10.61 -20.85
N PHE A 33 -0.29 9.83 -19.76
CA PHE A 33 0.98 9.48 -19.15
C PHE A 33 1.01 7.98 -18.82
N LEU A 34 2.05 7.28 -19.26
CA LEU A 34 2.31 5.90 -18.91
C LEU A 34 3.38 5.84 -17.82
N ASP A 35 3.02 5.35 -16.64
CA ASP A 35 3.92 5.03 -15.54
C ASP A 35 4.23 3.54 -15.57
N LEU A 36 5.27 3.17 -16.31
CA LEU A 36 5.57 1.76 -16.64
C LEU A 36 6.06 0.96 -15.43
N PHE A 37 6.71 1.62 -14.49
CA PHE A 37 7.22 1.05 -13.23
C PHE A 37 6.76 1.93 -12.06
N GLY A 38 5.45 1.96 -11.84
CA GLY A 38 4.78 2.96 -11.01
C GLY A 38 5.12 2.90 -9.53
N GLY A 39 5.51 1.72 -9.00
CA GLY A 39 5.93 1.56 -7.61
C GLY A 39 4.89 2.11 -6.63
N THR A 40 5.28 3.15 -5.89
CA THR A 40 4.38 3.80 -4.90
C THR A 40 3.22 4.58 -5.51
N GLY A 41 3.12 4.69 -6.84
CA GLY A 41 2.09 5.47 -7.54
C GLY A 41 2.23 6.99 -7.42
N ILE A 42 3.32 7.50 -6.84
CA ILE A 42 3.45 8.94 -6.54
C ILE A 42 3.55 9.81 -7.80
N VAL A 43 4.21 9.31 -8.84
CA VAL A 43 4.30 10.04 -10.14
C VAL A 43 2.93 10.03 -10.81
N SER A 44 2.27 8.88 -10.83
CA SER A 44 0.90 8.74 -11.33
C SER A 44 -0.08 9.65 -10.59
N TYR A 45 -0.01 9.69 -9.26
CA TYR A 45 -0.83 10.59 -8.44
C TYR A 45 -0.60 12.05 -8.83
N TYR A 46 0.65 12.44 -8.99
CA TYR A 46 1.00 13.82 -9.38
C TYR A 46 0.45 14.16 -10.76
N MET A 47 0.58 13.27 -11.74
CA MET A 47 0.08 13.47 -13.10
C MET A 47 -1.46 13.56 -13.15
N LEU A 48 -2.16 12.72 -12.38
CA LEU A 48 -3.62 12.82 -12.23
C LEU A 48 -4.03 14.18 -11.62
N ALA A 49 -3.33 14.63 -10.58
CA ALA A 49 -3.58 15.94 -9.98
C ALA A 49 -3.26 17.13 -10.92
N LYS A 50 -2.47 16.90 -12.00
CA LYS A 50 -2.25 17.85 -13.09
C LYS A 50 -3.28 17.69 -14.23
N GLY A 51 -4.33 16.88 -14.04
CA GLY A 51 -5.40 16.66 -15.02
C GLY A 51 -5.01 15.75 -16.18
N LYS A 52 -3.97 14.91 -16.03
CA LYS A 52 -3.57 13.96 -17.06
C LYS A 52 -4.32 12.63 -16.90
N GLN A 53 -4.58 11.96 -18.03
CA GLN A 53 -4.95 10.57 -18.04
C GLN A 53 -3.74 9.72 -17.68
N VAL A 54 -3.89 8.69 -16.85
CA VAL A 54 -2.76 7.87 -16.40
C VAL A 54 -3.00 6.40 -16.69
N CYS A 55 -2.01 5.75 -17.26
CA CYS A 55 -1.89 4.31 -17.28
C CYS A 55 -0.75 3.93 -16.31
N TYR A 56 -1.12 3.35 -15.17
CA TYR A 56 -0.18 2.83 -14.17
C TYR A 56 0.09 1.37 -14.44
N ASN A 57 1.36 0.97 -14.39
CA ASN A 57 1.76 -0.42 -14.43
C ASN A 57 2.83 -0.72 -13.39
N ASP A 58 2.76 -1.91 -12.78
CA ASP A 58 3.83 -2.43 -11.93
C ASP A 58 3.87 -3.96 -11.99
N LEU A 59 5.06 -4.51 -11.77
CA LEU A 59 5.30 -5.95 -11.71
C LEU A 59 4.66 -6.58 -10.46
N PHE A 60 4.70 -5.86 -9.33
CA PHE A 60 4.22 -6.36 -8.05
C PHE A 60 2.73 -6.11 -7.86
N ALA A 61 1.97 -7.19 -7.65
CA ALA A 61 0.53 -7.11 -7.43
C ALA A 61 0.16 -6.20 -6.25
N PHE A 62 0.94 -6.20 -5.17
CA PHE A 62 0.67 -5.34 -4.01
C PHE A 62 0.80 -3.84 -4.35
N ASN A 63 1.71 -3.45 -5.26
CA ASN A 63 1.81 -2.08 -5.74
C ASN A 63 0.58 -1.71 -6.57
N CYS A 64 0.06 -2.63 -7.38
CA CYS A 64 -1.17 -2.41 -8.14
C CYS A 64 -2.38 -2.25 -7.23
N GLU A 65 -2.50 -3.05 -6.15
CA GLU A 65 -3.57 -2.87 -5.16
C GLU A 65 -3.45 -1.51 -4.42
N ASN A 66 -2.23 -1.12 -4.05
CA ASN A 66 -1.99 0.19 -3.45
C ASN A 66 -2.34 1.35 -4.43
N ALA A 67 -2.00 1.19 -5.70
CA ALA A 67 -2.35 2.15 -6.73
C ALA A 67 -3.87 2.24 -6.95
N LYS A 68 -4.60 1.13 -6.97
CA LYS A 68 -6.08 1.12 -7.03
C LYS A 68 -6.67 1.90 -5.86
N ALA A 69 -6.22 1.64 -4.65
CA ALA A 69 -6.70 2.35 -3.46
C ALA A 69 -6.48 3.85 -3.54
N LEU A 70 -5.28 4.28 -3.99
CA LEU A 70 -4.86 5.67 -3.95
C LEU A 70 -5.35 6.47 -5.17
N LEU A 71 -5.39 5.86 -6.36
CA LEU A 71 -5.58 6.57 -7.63
C LEU A 71 -6.99 6.35 -8.22
N ALA A 72 -7.58 5.17 -8.01
CA ALA A 72 -8.82 4.78 -8.65
C ALA A 72 -10.01 4.75 -7.70
N SER A 73 -9.80 4.47 -6.41
CA SER A 73 -10.89 4.43 -5.44
C SER A 73 -11.33 5.84 -5.05
N PRO A 74 -12.63 6.09 -4.97
CA PRO A 74 -13.15 7.37 -4.46
C PRO A 74 -12.81 7.53 -2.98
N LYS A 75 -12.85 8.78 -2.52
CA LYS A 75 -12.59 9.12 -1.12
C LYS A 75 -13.59 8.44 -0.18
N ASN A 76 -13.09 8.05 0.98
CA ASN A 76 -13.88 7.38 2.02
C ASN A 76 -14.50 6.03 1.58
N THR A 77 -13.87 5.33 0.63
CA THR A 77 -14.30 3.98 0.23
C THR A 77 -14.30 3.00 1.40
N LEU A 78 -13.38 3.16 2.35
CA LEU A 78 -13.29 2.37 3.58
C LEU A 78 -13.31 3.31 4.78
N SER A 79 -14.26 3.11 5.70
CA SER A 79 -14.34 3.84 6.95
C SER A 79 -13.36 3.30 7.99
N GLU A 80 -13.08 4.10 9.03
CA GLU A 80 -12.22 3.65 10.14
C GLU A 80 -12.82 2.47 10.89
N SER A 81 -14.13 2.46 11.13
CA SER A 81 -14.81 1.34 11.79
C SER A 81 -14.68 0.05 10.98
N GLU A 82 -14.92 0.09 9.67
CA GLU A 82 -14.74 -1.07 8.78
C GLU A 82 -13.29 -1.56 8.75
N ALA A 83 -12.33 -0.64 8.73
CA ALA A 83 -10.91 -0.97 8.79
C ALA A 83 -10.55 -1.74 10.06
N LEU A 84 -11.12 -1.35 11.20
CA LEU A 84 -10.86 -2.01 12.49
C LEU A 84 -11.58 -3.36 12.63
N GLU A 85 -12.75 -3.53 12.01
CA GLU A 85 -13.41 -4.84 11.96
C GLU A 85 -12.57 -5.91 11.24
N LEU A 86 -11.71 -5.51 10.30
CA LEU A 86 -10.79 -6.45 9.63
C LEU A 86 -9.79 -7.13 10.59
N LEU A 87 -9.52 -6.53 11.73
CA LEU A 87 -8.62 -7.06 12.74
C LEU A 87 -9.26 -8.14 13.62
N LYS A 88 -10.57 -8.31 13.55
CA LYS A 88 -11.34 -9.22 14.40
C LYS A 88 -11.67 -10.50 13.67
N ARG A 89 -11.61 -11.62 14.36
CA ARG A 89 -12.13 -12.88 13.83
C ARG A 89 -13.65 -12.86 13.87
N VAL A 90 -14.27 -13.28 12.78
CA VAL A 90 -15.71 -13.42 12.66
C VAL A 90 -16.12 -14.74 13.33
N PRO A 91 -17.07 -14.75 14.27
CA PRO A 91 -17.55 -15.97 14.90
C PRO A 91 -18.07 -17.00 13.88
N GLY A 92 -17.76 -18.26 14.09
CA GLY A 92 -18.20 -19.35 13.21
C GLY A 92 -17.42 -19.47 11.88
N VAL A 93 -16.42 -18.61 11.64
CA VAL A 93 -15.53 -18.74 10.49
C VAL A 93 -14.28 -19.50 10.87
N ASP A 94 -13.95 -20.53 10.13
CA ASP A 94 -12.65 -21.21 10.22
C ASP A 94 -11.62 -20.42 9.41
N TYR A 95 -10.51 -20.06 10.08
CA TYR A 95 -9.44 -19.25 9.49
C TYR A 95 -8.20 -20.10 9.25
N ASP A 96 -7.74 -20.14 8.00
CA ASP A 96 -6.45 -20.71 7.65
C ASP A 96 -5.30 -19.96 8.32
N ASN A 97 -4.21 -20.65 8.60
CA ASN A 97 -2.99 -20.11 9.20
C ASN A 97 -1.78 -20.20 8.25
N VAL A 98 -1.98 -19.78 7.02
CA VAL A 98 -0.97 -19.89 5.94
C VAL A 98 0.27 -19.05 6.25
N ILE A 99 0.09 -17.81 6.68
CA ILE A 99 1.20 -16.88 6.99
C ILE A 99 1.94 -17.35 8.24
N GLU A 100 1.21 -17.68 9.30
CA GLU A 100 1.80 -18.18 10.55
C GLU A 100 2.66 -19.41 10.29
N ARG A 101 2.14 -20.40 9.59
CA ARG A 101 2.82 -21.67 9.32
C ARG A 101 4.06 -21.52 8.44
N ASN A 102 3.98 -20.68 7.38
CA ASN A 102 5.06 -20.59 6.39
C ASN A 102 6.10 -19.52 6.73
N TYR A 103 5.78 -18.54 7.58
CA TYR A 103 6.65 -17.39 7.88
C TYR A 103 6.96 -17.25 9.37
N HIS A 104 6.74 -18.31 10.17
CA HIS A 104 7.13 -18.36 11.58
C HIS A 104 8.59 -17.97 11.77
N GLY A 105 8.84 -17.02 12.68
CA GLY A 105 10.19 -16.55 13.03
C GLY A 105 10.96 -15.83 11.90
N ILE A 106 10.31 -15.48 10.76
CA ILE A 106 11.03 -14.91 9.62
C ILE A 106 10.86 -13.38 9.56
N TYR A 107 9.64 -12.89 9.49
CA TYR A 107 9.36 -11.47 9.20
C TYR A 107 8.63 -10.75 10.33
N TYR A 108 7.66 -11.38 10.93
CA TYR A 108 6.77 -10.82 11.95
C TYR A 108 6.70 -11.74 13.16
N LEU A 109 6.23 -11.21 14.28
CA LEU A 109 5.90 -12.02 15.47
C LEU A 109 4.76 -13.00 15.13
N ASP A 110 4.68 -14.15 15.79
CA ASP A 110 3.66 -15.15 15.47
C ASP A 110 2.25 -14.62 15.66
N GLN A 111 2.02 -13.82 16.70
CA GLN A 111 0.75 -13.13 16.91
C GLN A 111 0.41 -12.17 15.76
N GLU A 112 1.41 -11.52 15.16
CA GLU A 112 1.24 -10.66 13.98
C GLU A 112 0.96 -11.50 12.72
N ASN A 113 1.63 -12.65 12.56
CA ASN A 113 1.37 -13.58 11.46
C ASN A 113 -0.09 -14.08 11.50
N ARG A 114 -0.59 -14.51 12.68
CA ARG A 114 -2.01 -14.91 12.86
C ARG A 114 -2.97 -13.78 12.54
N LEU A 115 -2.62 -12.55 12.93
CA LEU A 115 -3.45 -11.40 12.63
C LEU A 115 -3.46 -11.09 11.13
N ILE A 116 -2.32 -11.20 10.44
CA ILE A 116 -2.24 -11.05 8.98
C ILE A 116 -3.11 -12.10 8.27
N ASP A 117 -3.07 -13.38 8.71
CA ASP A 117 -3.96 -14.43 8.19
C ASP A 117 -5.43 -14.05 8.35
N THR A 118 -5.82 -13.53 9.52
CA THR A 118 -7.18 -13.06 9.79
C THR A 118 -7.57 -11.90 8.86
N ILE A 119 -6.72 -10.89 8.74
CA ILE A 119 -6.98 -9.70 7.92
C ILE A 119 -7.14 -10.05 6.45
N VAL A 120 -6.23 -10.85 5.89
CA VAL A 120 -6.29 -11.25 4.47
C VAL A 120 -7.61 -11.96 4.15
N GLN A 121 -8.04 -12.86 5.02
CA GLN A 121 -9.29 -13.60 4.82
C GLN A 121 -10.53 -12.72 5.03
N ASN A 122 -10.48 -11.75 5.93
CA ASN A 122 -11.53 -10.74 6.10
C ASN A 122 -11.61 -9.81 4.88
N ILE A 123 -10.48 -9.39 4.33
CA ILE A 123 -10.44 -8.58 3.08
C ILE A 123 -11.12 -9.32 1.94
N ALA A 124 -10.90 -10.63 1.80
CA ALA A 124 -11.52 -11.42 0.74
C ALA A 124 -13.06 -11.45 0.82
N ARG A 125 -13.65 -11.20 2.01
CA ARG A 125 -15.09 -11.12 2.26
C ARG A 125 -15.69 -9.74 2.02
N LEU A 126 -14.86 -8.69 1.92
CA LEU A 126 -15.33 -7.35 1.61
C LEU A 126 -15.88 -7.25 0.18
N PRO A 127 -16.80 -6.31 -0.07
CA PRO A 127 -17.14 -5.87 -1.42
C PRO A 127 -15.87 -5.49 -2.21
N LYS A 128 -15.86 -5.81 -3.51
CA LYS A 128 -14.68 -5.68 -4.38
C LYS A 128 -14.09 -4.27 -4.38
N GLU A 129 -14.94 -3.25 -4.33
CA GLU A 129 -14.57 -1.83 -4.32
C GLU A 129 -13.80 -1.42 -3.06
N LYS A 130 -13.96 -2.14 -1.94
CA LYS A 130 -13.27 -1.87 -0.66
C LYS A 130 -11.96 -2.63 -0.50
N GLN A 131 -11.79 -3.73 -1.22
CA GLN A 131 -10.65 -4.62 -1.05
C GLN A 131 -9.30 -3.91 -1.27
N ALA A 132 -9.19 -3.08 -2.30
CA ALA A 132 -7.95 -2.36 -2.59
C ALA A 132 -7.55 -1.42 -1.44
N SER A 133 -8.51 -0.68 -0.86
CA SER A 133 -8.26 0.18 0.30
C SER A 133 -7.83 -0.62 1.52
N ALA A 134 -8.46 -1.77 1.78
CA ALA A 134 -8.09 -2.65 2.88
C ALA A 134 -6.69 -3.28 2.68
N TYR A 135 -6.34 -3.72 1.48
CA TYR A 135 -4.98 -4.16 1.16
C TYR A 135 -3.95 -3.04 1.31
N TYR A 136 -4.30 -1.80 0.96
CA TYR A 136 -3.41 -0.66 1.19
C TYR A 136 -3.04 -0.54 2.69
N LEU A 137 -4.03 -0.61 3.59
CA LEU A 137 -3.79 -0.54 5.03
C LEU A 137 -2.86 -1.67 5.50
N LEU A 138 -3.16 -2.90 5.09
CA LEU A 138 -2.34 -4.07 5.42
C LEU A 138 -0.91 -3.91 4.90
N ASN A 139 -0.74 -3.55 3.63
CA ASN A 139 0.57 -3.38 3.01
C ASN A 139 1.41 -2.30 3.71
N GLN A 140 0.81 -1.13 4.02
CA GLN A 140 1.52 -0.06 4.74
C GLN A 140 1.90 -0.50 6.16
N THR A 141 1.02 -1.22 6.85
CA THR A 141 1.28 -1.78 8.18
C THR A 141 2.44 -2.78 8.13
N CYS A 142 2.41 -3.71 7.19
CA CYS A 142 3.47 -4.68 6.98
C CYS A 142 4.83 -4.01 6.67
N LEU A 143 4.84 -2.97 5.83
CA LEU A 143 6.06 -2.22 5.53
C LEU A 143 6.66 -1.54 6.78
N ILE A 144 5.83 -0.97 7.64
CA ILE A 144 6.30 -0.33 8.88
C ILE A 144 6.84 -1.34 9.88
N LYS A 145 6.16 -2.47 10.03
CA LYS A 145 6.57 -3.54 10.96
C LYS A 145 7.86 -4.23 10.54
N ARG A 146 8.29 -4.09 9.29
CA ARG A 146 9.53 -4.69 8.78
C ARG A 146 10.74 -3.81 9.06
N PRO A 147 11.81 -4.36 9.67
CA PRO A 147 13.10 -3.67 9.75
C PRO A 147 13.58 -3.28 8.35
N PHE A 148 13.90 -2.00 8.17
CA PHE A 148 14.38 -1.41 6.92
C PHE A 148 13.47 -1.60 5.70
N ASN A 149 12.23 -2.03 5.86
CA ASN A 149 11.28 -2.33 4.77
C ASN A 149 11.83 -3.34 3.73
N LEU A 150 12.70 -4.25 4.15
CA LEU A 150 13.40 -5.19 3.26
C LEU A 150 12.88 -6.62 3.47
N PHE A 151 12.21 -7.20 2.47
CA PHE A 151 11.68 -8.57 2.53
C PHE A 151 12.66 -9.66 2.09
N HIS A 152 13.80 -9.30 1.54
CA HIS A 152 14.85 -10.27 1.17
C HIS A 152 15.74 -10.69 2.35
N ARG A 153 15.55 -10.13 3.55
CA ARG A 153 16.31 -10.44 4.77
C ARG A 153 15.38 -10.88 5.90
N ARG A 154 15.83 -11.89 6.65
CA ARG A 154 15.16 -12.35 7.88
C ARG A 154 15.59 -11.47 9.04
N ASN A 155 15.02 -10.32 9.21
CA ASN A 155 15.47 -9.32 10.18
C ASN A 155 14.61 -9.28 11.47
N LEU A 156 13.81 -10.31 11.76
CA LEU A 156 12.96 -10.32 12.94
C LEU A 156 13.75 -10.19 14.25
N ASN A 157 14.96 -10.76 14.28
CA ASN A 157 15.87 -10.65 15.44
C ASN A 157 16.17 -9.20 15.84
N LEU A 158 16.16 -8.25 14.89
CA LEU A 158 16.36 -6.83 15.18
C LEU A 158 15.21 -6.25 16.01
N ARG A 159 14.00 -6.77 15.85
CA ARG A 159 12.83 -6.39 16.67
C ARG A 159 12.84 -7.10 18.03
N LEU A 160 13.27 -8.36 18.07
CA LEU A 160 13.28 -9.20 19.26
C LEU A 160 14.38 -8.79 20.24
N ASN A 161 15.56 -8.45 19.73
CA ASN A 161 16.74 -8.12 20.55
C ASN A 161 16.84 -6.62 20.87
N HIS A 162 15.78 -5.87 20.56
CA HIS A 162 15.81 -4.44 20.73
C HIS A 162 15.66 -4.04 22.20
N GLN A 163 16.73 -3.51 22.75
CA GLN A 163 16.71 -2.76 24.00
C GLN A 163 16.51 -1.27 23.66
N THR A 164 15.48 -0.69 24.25
CA THR A 164 15.09 0.71 24.21
C THR A 164 16.11 1.68 23.61
N SER A 165 15.94 2.05 22.36
CA SER A 165 16.59 3.21 21.79
C SER A 165 15.55 4.14 21.16
N SER A 166 15.72 5.43 21.37
CA SER A 166 14.89 6.49 20.81
C SER A 166 15.13 6.70 19.30
N PHE A 167 15.81 5.77 18.63
CA PHE A 167 16.28 5.98 17.27
C PHE A 167 15.39 5.31 16.23
N GLY A 168 14.84 6.12 15.32
CA GLY A 168 14.29 5.66 14.03
C GLY A 168 13.04 4.81 14.10
N ASN A 169 13.06 3.62 13.52
CA ASN A 169 11.91 2.74 13.33
C ASN A 169 11.38 2.07 14.61
N TYR A 170 12.05 2.18 15.72
CA TYR A 170 11.69 1.49 16.97
C TYR A 170 10.34 1.94 17.53
N VAL A 171 10.07 3.24 17.47
CA VAL A 171 8.76 3.79 17.87
C VAL A 171 7.63 3.21 17.02
N THR A 172 7.89 2.96 15.74
CA THR A 172 6.88 2.45 14.82
C THR A 172 6.67 0.94 14.95
N TRP A 173 7.70 0.17 15.34
CA TRP A 173 7.56 -1.27 15.56
C TRP A 173 6.70 -1.60 16.79
N GLY A 174 6.71 -0.73 17.81
CA GLY A 174 5.89 -0.86 19.02
C GLY A 174 4.40 -0.61 18.76
N LYS A 175 4.03 0.12 17.71
CA LYS A 175 2.63 0.39 17.40
C LYS A 175 1.86 -0.90 17.11
N SER A 176 0.64 -0.97 17.61
CA SER A 176 -0.28 -2.06 17.28
C SER A 176 -0.75 -2.01 15.83
N PHE A 177 -1.30 -3.11 15.31
CA PHE A 177 -1.99 -3.10 14.02
C PHE A 177 -3.19 -2.15 14.03
N GLU A 178 -3.89 -2.06 15.16
CA GLU A 178 -5.02 -1.16 15.32
C GLU A 178 -4.61 0.31 15.15
N GLU A 179 -3.56 0.76 15.86
CA GLU A 179 -3.03 2.13 15.71
C GLU A 179 -2.59 2.42 14.28
N LEU A 180 -1.95 1.45 13.61
CA LEU A 180 -1.51 1.61 12.24
C LEU A 180 -2.68 1.63 11.24
N PHE A 181 -3.70 0.80 11.44
CA PHE A 181 -4.91 0.80 10.60
C PHE A 181 -5.66 2.12 10.72
N ARG A 182 -5.85 2.65 11.94
CA ARG A 182 -6.42 3.99 12.17
C ARG A 182 -5.61 5.07 11.44
N GLN A 183 -4.30 5.04 11.61
CA GLN A 183 -3.41 5.99 10.95
C GLN A 183 -3.54 5.93 9.43
N PHE A 184 -3.54 4.72 8.85
CA PHE A 184 -3.49 4.57 7.39
C PHE A 184 -4.82 4.76 6.69
N VAL A 185 -5.95 4.44 7.32
CA VAL A 185 -7.26 4.74 6.74
C VAL A 185 -7.46 6.25 6.68
N ASN A 186 -7.11 7.00 7.72
CA ASN A 186 -7.20 8.45 7.74
C ASN A 186 -6.23 9.09 6.74
N GLU A 187 -5.01 8.55 6.64
CA GLU A 187 -4.03 8.99 5.65
C GLU A 187 -4.54 8.74 4.22
N LEU A 188 -5.00 7.54 3.90
CA LEU A 188 -5.52 7.17 2.59
C LEU A 188 -6.69 8.08 2.20
N ASN A 189 -7.68 8.21 3.07
CA ASN A 189 -8.86 9.05 2.84
C ASN A 189 -8.49 10.52 2.61
N SER A 190 -7.41 11.02 3.23
CA SER A 190 -6.94 12.38 3.04
C SER A 190 -6.30 12.64 1.67
N PHE A 191 -5.87 11.59 0.98
CA PHE A 191 -5.20 11.67 -0.33
C PHE A 191 -6.03 11.13 -1.49
N GLN A 192 -7.07 10.33 -1.24
CA GLN A 192 -7.97 9.88 -2.30
C GLN A 192 -8.66 11.08 -2.97
N PHE A 193 -8.89 10.95 -4.27
CA PHE A 193 -9.59 11.98 -5.04
C PHE A 193 -11.09 11.95 -4.71
N GLU A 194 -11.72 13.13 -4.67
CA GLU A 194 -13.17 13.25 -4.42
C GLU A 194 -14.02 12.54 -5.49
N LYS A 195 -13.53 12.49 -6.72
CA LYS A 195 -14.19 11.84 -7.86
C LYS A 195 -13.28 10.79 -8.49
N PRO A 196 -13.85 9.76 -9.08
CA PRO A 196 -13.07 8.79 -9.86
C PRO A 196 -12.20 9.49 -10.89
N GLN A 197 -10.93 9.06 -10.97
CA GLN A 197 -9.95 9.62 -11.90
C GLN A 197 -9.86 8.77 -13.17
N ASN A 198 -9.42 9.39 -14.26
CA ASN A 198 -9.16 8.68 -15.51
C ASN A 198 -7.80 7.94 -15.39
N VAL A 199 -7.82 6.82 -14.71
CA VAL A 199 -6.65 5.96 -14.49
C VAL A 199 -6.94 4.52 -14.88
N ARG A 200 -6.02 3.92 -15.63
CA ARG A 200 -5.96 2.48 -15.92
C ARG A 200 -4.82 1.88 -15.11
N ILE A 201 -5.09 0.79 -14.39
CA ILE A 201 -4.07 0.07 -13.62
C ILE A 201 -3.88 -1.31 -14.22
N CYS A 202 -2.64 -1.60 -14.61
CA CYS A 202 -2.22 -2.84 -15.23
C CYS A 202 -1.24 -3.60 -14.35
N ASN A 203 -1.22 -4.93 -14.50
CA ASN A 203 -0.17 -5.78 -13.96
C ASN A 203 0.27 -6.74 -15.06
N ILE A 204 1.40 -6.46 -15.67
CA ILE A 204 1.89 -7.20 -16.85
C ILE A 204 2.04 -8.71 -16.60
N THR A 205 2.32 -9.12 -15.36
CA THR A 205 2.47 -10.56 -15.06
C THR A 205 1.14 -11.31 -15.04
N ARG A 206 0.04 -10.62 -14.71
CA ARG A 206 -1.30 -11.21 -14.65
C ARG A 206 -1.95 -11.28 -16.02
N ASP A 207 -1.63 -10.30 -16.87
CA ASP A 207 -2.27 -10.13 -18.18
C ASP A 207 -1.59 -10.93 -19.31
N ARG A 208 -0.48 -11.66 -19.04
CA ARG A 208 0.21 -12.49 -20.04
C ARG A 208 -0.64 -13.61 -20.63
N LYS A 209 -1.80 -13.91 -20.06
CA LYS A 209 -2.75 -14.90 -20.60
C LYS A 209 -3.70 -14.34 -21.66
N SER A 210 -3.69 -13.04 -21.91
CA SER A 210 -4.57 -12.37 -22.88
C SER A 210 -3.85 -11.88 -24.14
N VAL A 211 -2.61 -12.27 -24.36
CA VAL A 211 -1.78 -11.89 -25.54
C VAL A 211 -1.27 -13.15 -26.23
N VAL A 212 -2.15 -14.11 -26.44
CA VAL A 212 -1.97 -15.21 -27.42
C VAL A 212 -3.27 -15.39 -28.19
#